data_08d1dfa5e04ef68f86346581b908d64f
#
_entry.id   08d1dfa5e04ef68f86346581b908d64f
#
_cell.length_a   1.000
_cell.length_b   1.000
_cell.length_c   1.000
_cell.angle_alpha   90.00
_cell.angle_beta   90.00
_cell.angle_gamma   90.00
#
_symmetry.space_group_name_H-M   'P 1'
#
loop_
_entity.id
_entity.type
_entity.pdbx_description
1 polymer ?
#
loop_
_entity_poly.entity_id
_entity_poly.type
_entity_poly.pdbx_seq_one_letter_code
_entity_poly.pdbx_strand_id
1 'polypeptide(L)'
;LFLCEDNDLAVHARKNERQTYDLEKLVGAYGIQFTDIQKGNDPEEVFMKTSQIASYVRRIGKPSFLRINTARYLEHVGPNEDFNSGYRLESELKSWKETDPCFKYIEENPMEIDKIYDEIDEAVQFAMNSAVTPSSELMTDV
;
A
#
# COMPACT_ATOMS: atom_id res chain seq x y z
N LEU A 1 -14.18 -6.86 -2.71
CA LEU A 1 -12.81 -7.05 -3.11
C LEU A 1 -11.90 -7.03 -1.90
N PHE A 2 -11.12 -8.12 -1.71
CA PHE A 2 -10.00 -8.13 -0.76
C PHE A 2 -8.76 -7.64 -1.48
N LEU A 3 -8.05 -6.68 -0.89
CA LEU A 3 -6.80 -6.15 -1.40
C LEU A 3 -5.67 -6.47 -0.42
N CYS A 4 -4.61 -7.08 -0.93
CA CYS A 4 -3.40 -7.39 -0.16
C CYS A 4 -2.19 -6.71 -0.81
N GLU A 5 -1.66 -5.69 -0.16
CA GLU A 5 -0.36 -5.11 -0.49
C GLU A 5 0.73 -5.96 0.19
N ASP A 6 1.34 -6.85 -0.60
CA ASP A 6 2.32 -7.82 -0.09
C ASP A 6 3.74 -7.30 -0.29
N ASN A 7 4.34 -6.80 0.77
CA ASN A 7 5.72 -6.30 0.79
C ASN A 7 6.73 -7.31 1.38
N ASP A 8 6.35 -8.57 1.50
CA ASP A 8 7.15 -9.67 2.07
C ASP A 8 7.54 -9.52 3.55
N LEU A 9 7.02 -8.52 4.25
CA LEU A 9 7.40 -8.20 5.63
C LEU A 9 6.18 -8.14 6.56
N ALA A 10 6.37 -8.59 7.79
CA ALA A 10 5.49 -8.32 8.92
C ALA A 10 6.34 -7.66 10.02
N VAL A 11 6.31 -6.33 10.06
CA VAL A 11 7.22 -5.50 10.86
C VAL A 11 8.68 -5.80 10.47
N HIS A 12 9.39 -6.65 11.19
CA HIS A 12 10.78 -7.04 10.96
C HIS A 12 10.96 -8.52 10.56
N ALA A 13 9.87 -9.31 10.51
CA ALA A 13 9.93 -10.72 10.13
C ALA A 13 9.63 -10.89 8.62
N ARG A 14 10.38 -11.74 7.95
CA ARG A 14 10.11 -12.14 6.57
C ARG A 14 8.88 -13.03 6.49
N LYS A 15 8.20 -12.98 5.35
CA LYS A 15 7.01 -13.81 5.11
C LYS A 15 7.31 -15.31 5.28
N ASN A 16 8.44 -15.80 4.78
CA ASN A 16 8.84 -17.20 4.88
C ASN A 16 9.17 -17.67 6.30
N GLU A 17 9.47 -16.75 7.22
CA GLU A 17 9.71 -17.08 8.64
C GLU A 17 8.42 -17.32 9.41
N ARG A 18 7.31 -16.72 8.97
CA ARG A 18 6.01 -16.72 9.68
C ARG A 18 4.88 -17.42 8.92
N GLN A 19 5.03 -17.66 7.62
CA GLN A 19 3.96 -18.13 6.74
C GLN A 19 4.46 -19.32 5.91
N THR A 20 3.90 -20.49 6.17
CA THR A 20 4.25 -21.73 5.47
C THR A 20 3.21 -22.12 4.40
N TYR A 21 2.07 -21.43 4.37
CA TYR A 21 0.99 -21.71 3.42
C TYR A 21 1.13 -20.86 2.15
N ASP A 22 0.62 -21.39 1.06
CA ASP A 22 0.44 -20.70 -0.21
C ASP A 22 -0.84 -19.88 -0.15
N LEU A 23 -0.73 -18.55 -0.32
CA LEU A 23 -1.88 -17.64 -0.21
C LEU A 23 -2.92 -17.88 -1.31
N GLU A 24 -2.50 -18.16 -2.54
CA GLU A 24 -3.42 -18.47 -3.65
C GLU A 24 -4.25 -19.71 -3.37
N LYS A 25 -3.60 -20.78 -2.91
CA LYS A 25 -4.28 -22.01 -2.54
C LYS A 25 -5.23 -21.81 -1.36
N LEU A 26 -4.82 -21.03 -0.37
CA LEU A 26 -5.66 -20.70 0.78
C LEU A 26 -6.92 -19.94 0.34
N VAL A 27 -6.77 -18.91 -0.45
CA VAL A 27 -7.87 -18.09 -0.99
C VAL A 27 -8.78 -18.95 -1.88
N GLY A 28 -8.18 -19.80 -2.73
CA GLY A 28 -8.92 -20.75 -3.59
C GLY A 28 -9.75 -21.77 -2.81
N ALA A 29 -9.29 -22.19 -1.62
CA ALA A 29 -10.06 -23.11 -0.76
C ALA A 29 -11.38 -22.50 -0.26
N TYR A 30 -11.50 -21.19 -0.22
CA TYR A 30 -12.76 -20.48 0.07
C TYR A 30 -13.63 -20.23 -1.18
N GLY A 31 -13.21 -20.71 -2.36
CA GLY A 31 -13.91 -20.45 -3.62
C GLY A 31 -13.81 -19.01 -4.09
N ILE A 32 -12.82 -18.26 -3.61
CA ILE A 32 -12.58 -16.86 -3.96
C ILE A 32 -11.58 -16.82 -5.12
N GLN A 33 -11.89 -16.02 -6.15
CA GLN A 33 -10.97 -15.80 -7.27
C GLN A 33 -9.76 -15.03 -6.80
N PHE A 34 -8.56 -15.55 -7.10
CA PHE A 34 -7.29 -14.91 -6.80
C PHE A 34 -6.68 -14.25 -8.04
N THR A 35 -6.15 -13.06 -7.89
CA THR A 35 -5.39 -12.34 -8.92
C THR A 35 -4.11 -11.80 -8.31
N ASP A 36 -3.02 -11.84 -9.08
CA ASP A 36 -1.70 -11.41 -8.66
C ASP A 36 -1.15 -10.32 -9.58
N ILE A 37 -0.57 -9.27 -8.96
CA ILE A 37 0.20 -8.23 -9.64
C ILE A 37 1.62 -8.27 -9.07
N GLN A 38 2.59 -8.64 -9.92
CA GLN A 38 3.99 -8.74 -9.52
C GLN A 38 4.71 -7.39 -9.55
N LYS A 39 4.27 -6.46 -10.40
CA LYS A 39 4.83 -5.13 -10.54
C LYS A 39 3.90 -4.09 -9.93
N GLY A 40 3.84 -4.05 -8.60
CA GLY A 40 2.95 -3.12 -7.88
C GLY A 40 3.37 -1.65 -7.98
N ASN A 41 4.53 -1.36 -8.54
CA ASN A 41 4.97 -0.01 -8.90
C ASN A 41 4.65 0.39 -10.36
N ASP A 42 3.87 -0.44 -11.08
CA ASP A 42 3.34 -0.09 -12.39
C ASP A 42 1.88 0.38 -12.23
N PRO A 43 1.62 1.70 -12.21
CA PRO A 43 0.28 2.23 -11.94
C PRO A 43 -0.73 1.88 -13.03
N GLU A 44 -0.29 1.69 -14.27
CA GLU A 44 -1.16 1.30 -15.37
C GLU A 44 -1.65 -0.14 -15.21
N GLU A 45 -0.73 -1.09 -14.91
CA GLU A 45 -1.10 -2.49 -14.65
C GLU A 45 -2.03 -2.59 -13.43
N VAL A 46 -1.70 -1.89 -12.33
CA VAL A 46 -2.51 -1.86 -11.12
C VAL A 46 -3.91 -1.32 -11.41
N PHE A 47 -4.01 -0.18 -12.12
CA PHE A 47 -5.30 0.41 -12.49
C PHE A 47 -6.15 -0.52 -13.35
N MET A 48 -5.58 -1.08 -14.41
CA MET A 48 -6.30 -1.96 -15.33
C MET A 48 -6.84 -3.22 -14.63
N LYS A 49 -5.99 -3.94 -13.91
CA LYS A 49 -6.38 -5.16 -13.22
C LYS A 49 -7.39 -4.90 -12.11
N THR A 50 -7.17 -3.86 -11.31
CA THR A 50 -8.10 -3.49 -10.25
C THR A 50 -9.48 -3.12 -10.80
N SER A 51 -9.53 -2.35 -11.89
CA SER A 51 -10.78 -1.98 -12.57
C SER A 51 -11.54 -3.20 -13.11
N GLN A 52 -10.83 -4.15 -13.70
CA GLN A 52 -11.41 -5.41 -14.20
C GLN A 52 -12.03 -6.23 -13.06
N ILE A 53 -11.28 -6.38 -11.95
CA ILE A 53 -11.74 -7.16 -10.79
C ILE A 53 -12.92 -6.45 -10.11
N ALA A 54 -12.86 -5.14 -9.93
CA ALA A 54 -13.96 -4.37 -9.36
C ALA A 54 -15.24 -4.51 -10.20
N SER A 55 -15.12 -4.46 -11.52
CA SER A 55 -16.23 -4.68 -12.45
C SER A 55 -16.78 -6.11 -12.36
N TYR A 56 -15.92 -7.11 -12.23
CA TYR A 56 -16.32 -8.50 -12.02
C TYR A 56 -17.09 -8.67 -10.72
N VAL A 57 -16.56 -8.18 -9.60
CA VAL A 57 -17.22 -8.25 -8.27
C VAL A 57 -18.60 -7.62 -8.30
N ARG A 58 -18.73 -6.43 -8.92
CA ARG A 58 -20.03 -5.73 -9.05
C ARG A 58 -21.04 -6.50 -9.89
N ARG A 59 -20.58 -7.10 -11.00
CA ARG A 59 -21.45 -7.83 -11.94
C ARG A 59 -21.88 -9.19 -11.42
N ILE A 60 -20.97 -9.93 -10.79
CA ILE A 60 -21.21 -11.33 -10.39
C ILE A 60 -21.70 -11.44 -8.94
N GLY A 61 -21.44 -10.40 -8.11
CA GLY A 61 -21.81 -10.42 -6.69
C GLY A 61 -20.99 -11.41 -5.84
N LYS A 62 -19.81 -11.83 -6.33
CA LYS A 62 -18.91 -12.74 -5.60
C LYS A 62 -17.63 -12.01 -5.19
N PRO A 63 -17.04 -12.39 -4.05
CA PRO A 63 -15.77 -11.82 -3.62
C PRO A 63 -14.62 -12.20 -4.57
N SER A 64 -13.63 -11.33 -4.66
CA SER A 64 -12.35 -11.60 -5.30
C SER A 64 -11.22 -11.12 -4.40
N PHE A 65 -10.05 -11.72 -4.57
CA PHE A 65 -8.82 -11.36 -3.86
C PHE A 65 -7.78 -10.88 -4.87
N LEU A 66 -7.21 -9.72 -4.60
CA LEU A 66 -6.11 -9.12 -5.37
C LEU A 66 -4.89 -8.99 -4.47
N ARG A 67 -3.81 -9.70 -4.83
CA ARG A 67 -2.50 -9.46 -4.24
C ARG A 67 -1.70 -8.53 -5.15
N ILE A 68 -1.10 -7.50 -4.58
CA ILE A 68 -0.18 -6.60 -5.25
C ILE A 68 1.16 -6.71 -4.55
N ASN A 69 2.18 -7.16 -5.27
CA ASN A 69 3.54 -7.18 -4.76
C ASN A 69 4.08 -5.75 -4.70
N THR A 70 4.49 -5.32 -3.52
CA THR A 70 4.93 -3.94 -3.24
C THR A 70 6.29 -3.93 -2.54
N ALA A 71 6.88 -2.75 -2.44
CA ALA A 71 8.09 -2.54 -1.64
C ALA A 71 7.83 -1.48 -0.57
N ARG A 72 8.29 -1.74 0.63
CA ARG A 72 8.28 -0.77 1.72
C ARG A 72 9.62 -0.06 1.79
N TYR A 73 9.68 1.22 1.46
CA TYR A 73 10.93 2.00 1.45
C TYR A 73 11.40 2.39 2.85
N LEU A 74 10.48 2.73 3.73
CA LEU A 74 10.76 3.22 5.08
C LEU A 74 10.51 2.13 6.14
N GLU A 75 10.78 2.45 7.40
CA GLU A 75 10.49 1.60 8.55
C GLU A 75 8.98 1.32 8.70
N HIS A 76 8.62 0.34 9.51
CA HIS A 76 7.21 -0.02 9.70
C HIS A 76 6.41 1.07 10.44
N VAL A 77 7.04 1.72 11.41
CA VAL A 77 6.46 2.81 12.20
C VAL A 77 7.44 3.96 12.26
N GLY A 78 7.17 5.00 11.48
CA GLY A 78 7.98 6.20 11.42
C GLY A 78 8.48 6.54 10.00
N PRO A 79 9.14 7.70 9.85
CA PRO A 79 9.57 8.22 8.56
C PRO A 79 11.01 7.84 8.19
N ASN A 80 11.71 7.03 8.98
CA ASN A 80 13.12 6.76 8.82
C ASN A 80 13.40 5.50 8.00
N GLU A 81 14.62 5.37 7.53
CA GLU A 81 15.15 4.13 6.98
C GLU A 81 15.60 3.20 8.13
N ASP A 82 15.46 1.88 7.94
CA ASP A 82 15.72 0.86 8.97
C ASP A 82 16.68 -0.24 8.51
N PHE A 83 17.52 0.02 7.50
CA PHE A 83 18.45 -0.97 6.94
C PHE A 83 19.53 -1.40 7.95
N ASN A 84 19.79 -0.61 8.97
CA ASN A 84 20.73 -0.96 10.07
C ASN A 84 20.11 -1.94 11.08
N SER A 85 18.82 -2.27 10.97
CA SER A 85 18.13 -3.20 11.89
C SER A 85 18.36 -4.67 11.59
N GLY A 86 19.09 -5.00 10.51
CA GLY A 86 19.63 -6.35 10.22
C GLY A 86 18.65 -7.35 9.59
N TYR A 87 17.37 -7.00 9.35
CA TYR A 87 16.38 -7.92 8.79
C TYR A 87 16.17 -7.74 7.27
N ARG A 88 16.65 -6.63 6.69
CA ARG A 88 16.61 -6.34 5.25
C ARG A 88 17.79 -5.48 4.82
N LEU A 89 18.12 -5.53 3.54
CA LEU A 89 19.21 -4.75 2.95
C LEU A 89 18.65 -3.65 2.05
N GLU A 90 19.30 -2.51 2.02
CA GLU A 90 18.95 -1.42 1.10
C GLU A 90 19.01 -1.87 -0.37
N SER A 91 19.98 -2.73 -0.71
CA SER A 91 20.14 -3.28 -2.06
C SER A 91 18.91 -4.02 -2.59
N GLU A 92 18.04 -4.53 -1.72
CA GLU A 92 16.79 -5.18 -2.10
C GLU A 92 15.77 -4.20 -2.71
N LEU A 93 15.87 -2.92 -2.36
CA LEU A 93 14.98 -1.87 -2.87
C LEU A 93 15.51 -1.19 -4.14
N LYS A 94 16.75 -1.49 -4.55
CA LYS A 94 17.38 -0.81 -5.69
C LYS A 94 16.54 -0.87 -6.96
N SER A 95 16.10 -2.07 -7.35
CA SER A 95 15.28 -2.25 -8.56
C SER A 95 13.91 -1.59 -8.47
N TRP A 96 13.33 -1.50 -7.27
CA TRP A 96 12.09 -0.81 -7.04
C TRP A 96 12.26 0.71 -7.21
N LYS A 97 13.27 1.29 -6.57
CA LYS A 97 13.58 2.72 -6.67
C LYS A 97 13.89 3.13 -8.12
N GLU A 98 14.64 2.31 -8.86
CA GLU A 98 15.02 2.59 -10.26
C GLU A 98 13.82 2.58 -11.24
N THR A 99 12.77 1.85 -10.92
CA THR A 99 11.59 1.69 -11.78
C THR A 99 10.33 2.37 -11.22
N ASP A 100 10.43 3.05 -10.08
CA ASP A 100 9.31 3.74 -9.47
C ASP A 100 8.96 5.03 -10.26
N PRO A 101 7.77 5.10 -10.87
CA PRO A 101 7.38 6.25 -11.66
C PRO A 101 7.23 7.53 -10.84
N CYS A 102 7.03 7.44 -9.51
CA CYS A 102 6.92 8.60 -8.65
C CYS A 102 8.25 9.38 -8.55
N PHE A 103 9.39 8.70 -8.46
CA PHE A 103 10.69 9.38 -8.43
C PHE A 103 10.93 10.14 -9.71
N LYS A 104 10.65 9.54 -10.86
CA LYS A 104 10.78 10.22 -12.15
C LYS A 104 9.83 11.41 -12.27
N TYR A 105 8.58 11.25 -11.83
CA TYR A 105 7.60 12.33 -11.86
C TYR A 105 8.02 13.52 -10.99
N ILE A 106 8.57 13.27 -9.80
CA ILE A 106 9.09 14.31 -8.90
C ILE A 106 10.20 15.12 -9.56
N GLU A 107 11.14 14.44 -10.21
CA GLU A 107 12.26 15.11 -10.91
C GLU A 107 11.79 15.98 -12.10
N GLU A 108 10.77 15.51 -12.82
CA GLU A 108 10.25 16.19 -14.01
C GLU A 108 9.27 17.35 -13.69
N ASN A 109 8.68 17.37 -12.48
CA ASN A 109 7.57 18.28 -12.13
C ASN A 109 7.78 18.99 -10.77
N PRO A 110 8.92 19.67 -10.53
CA PRO A 110 9.22 20.24 -9.21
C PRO A 110 8.18 21.27 -8.74
N MET A 111 7.63 22.10 -9.64
CA MET A 111 6.64 23.12 -9.27
C MET A 111 5.28 22.52 -8.83
N GLU A 112 4.93 21.32 -9.32
CA GLU A 112 3.73 20.62 -8.86
C GLU A 112 3.95 19.97 -7.49
N ILE A 113 5.16 19.51 -7.24
CA ILE A 113 5.55 18.96 -5.95
C ILE A 113 5.48 20.03 -4.85
N ASP A 114 5.95 21.26 -5.13
CA ASP A 114 5.84 22.38 -4.18
C ASP A 114 4.39 22.66 -3.80
N LYS A 115 3.47 22.66 -4.77
CA LYS A 115 2.04 22.83 -4.49
C LYS A 115 1.46 21.69 -3.63
N ILE A 116 1.91 20.45 -3.85
CA ILE A 116 1.48 19.31 -3.02
C ILE A 116 1.94 19.48 -1.58
N TYR A 117 3.17 19.96 -1.37
CA TYR A 117 3.66 20.25 -0.02
C TYR A 117 2.87 21.39 0.64
N ASP A 118 2.55 22.45 -0.09
CA ASP A 118 1.70 23.53 0.42
C ASP A 118 0.31 23.01 0.86
N GLU A 119 -0.33 22.17 0.05
CA GLU A 119 -1.61 21.54 0.40
C GLU A 119 -1.52 20.64 1.65
N ILE A 120 -0.42 19.89 1.80
CA ILE A 120 -0.16 19.07 2.98
C ILE A 120 0.00 19.96 4.22
N ASP A 121 0.77 21.03 4.11
CA ASP A 121 0.98 21.98 5.22
C ASP A 121 -0.32 22.66 5.64
N GLU A 122 -1.15 23.09 4.68
CA GLU A 122 -2.49 23.61 4.96
C GLU A 122 -3.37 22.60 5.69
N ALA A 123 -3.37 21.33 5.25
CA ALA A 123 -4.12 20.25 5.91
C ALA A 123 -3.64 19.99 7.34
N VAL A 124 -2.33 20.02 7.58
CA VAL A 124 -1.73 19.92 8.93
C VAL A 124 -2.16 21.08 9.79
N GLN A 125 -2.08 22.32 9.29
CA GLN A 125 -2.50 23.50 10.02
C GLN A 125 -4.01 23.47 10.35
N PHE A 126 -4.83 23.01 9.42
CA PHE A 126 -6.26 22.81 9.67
C PHE A 126 -6.48 21.83 10.83
N ALA A 127 -5.80 20.68 10.80
CA ALA A 127 -5.93 19.68 11.86
C ALA A 127 -5.47 20.22 13.22
N MET A 128 -4.34 20.94 13.26
CA MET A 128 -3.80 21.52 14.50
C MET A 128 -4.68 22.62 15.10
N ASN A 129 -5.39 23.37 14.28
CA ASN A 129 -6.30 24.43 14.71
C ASN A 129 -7.74 23.94 14.98
N SER A 130 -8.05 22.70 14.64
CA SER A 130 -9.36 22.11 14.85
C SER A 130 -9.59 21.77 16.33
N ALA A 131 -10.83 21.90 16.77
CA ALA A 131 -11.20 21.48 18.12
C ALA A 131 -11.06 19.96 18.27
N VAL A 132 -10.61 19.52 19.43
CA VAL A 132 -10.62 18.09 19.79
C VAL A 132 -12.07 17.61 19.90
N THR A 133 -12.37 16.43 19.35
CA THR A 133 -13.68 15.79 19.44
C THR A 133 -14.12 15.69 20.91
N PRO A 134 -15.26 16.26 21.30
CA PRO A 134 -15.73 16.20 22.68
C PRO A 134 -16.14 14.79 23.06
N SER A 135 -15.96 14.43 24.32
CA SER A 135 -16.32 13.11 24.85
C SER A 135 -17.81 12.76 24.71
N SER A 136 -18.67 13.78 24.56
CA SER A 136 -20.11 13.59 24.31
C SER A 136 -20.40 12.92 22.96
N GLU A 137 -19.46 12.97 22.00
CA GLU A 137 -19.63 12.35 20.68
C GLU A 137 -19.19 10.87 20.65
N LEU A 138 -18.62 10.37 21.75
CA LEU A 138 -18.07 9.00 21.80
C LEU A 138 -19.10 7.91 21.43
N MET A 139 -20.40 8.18 21.65
CA MET A 139 -21.49 7.22 21.47
C MET A 139 -22.53 7.68 20.43
N THR A 140 -22.21 8.66 19.59
CA THR A 140 -23.21 9.23 18.65
C THR A 140 -23.48 8.37 17.42
N ASP A 141 -22.54 7.49 17.03
CA ASP A 141 -22.61 6.64 15.84
C ASP A 141 -22.59 5.13 16.16
N VAL A 142 -23.10 4.74 17.31
CA VAL A 142 -23.10 3.36 17.82
C VAL A 142 -24.51 2.73 17.72
#